data_0ca9be65590ce7f11cbe0d3837155c01
#
_entry.id   0ca9be65590ce7f11cbe0d3837155c01
#
_cell.length_a   1.000
_cell.length_b   1.000
_cell.length_c   1.000
_cell.angle_alpha   90.00
_cell.angle_beta   90.00
_cell.angle_gamma   90.00
#
_symmetry.space_group_name_H-M   'P 1'
#
loop_
_entity.id
_entity.type
_entity.pdbx_description
1 polymer ?
#
loop_
_entity_poly.entity_id
_entity_poly.type
_entity_poly.pdbx_seq_one_letter_code
_entity_poly.pdbx_strand_id
1 'polypeptide(L)'
;MIRRPCRTAIALALVASLAACGGGRNKAQLASDVAAAKTTTIGINTYLWKASLEALSFMPLLQADSNGGVIVTDWYVNPNQPAERMKVTVTILDADLRADAVRVAPQRQVLSNGNWVDTSVQAATAQKLEDIILTKARDLRRATIAG
;
A
#
# COMPACT_ATOMS: atom_id res chain seq x y z
N MET A 1 11.92 55.95 -63.79
CA MET A 1 10.92 55.83 -62.70
C MET A 1 10.81 54.37 -62.30
N ILE A 2 11.52 53.97 -61.28
CA ILE A 2 11.51 52.59 -60.77
C ILE A 2 10.81 52.59 -59.43
N ARG A 3 9.59 52.05 -59.40
CA ARG A 3 8.79 51.86 -58.19
C ARG A 3 9.31 50.65 -57.42
N ARG A 4 9.73 50.87 -56.20
CA ARG A 4 10.08 49.80 -55.22
C ARG A 4 8.88 49.52 -54.30
N PRO A 5 8.15 48.40 -54.50
CA PRO A 5 7.23 47.93 -53.47
C PRO A 5 7.58 46.49 -53.07
N CYS A 6 8.72 46.29 -52.40
CA CYS A 6 9.06 44.92 -51.94
C CYS A 6 9.53 44.82 -50.50
N ARG A 7 9.50 45.95 -49.78
CA ARG A 7 10.00 45.94 -48.37
C ARG A 7 8.91 45.78 -47.30
N THR A 8 7.64 46.00 -47.65
CA THR A 8 6.54 45.88 -46.68
C THR A 8 5.88 44.52 -46.67
N ALA A 9 6.01 43.73 -47.73
CA ALA A 9 5.45 42.35 -47.79
C ALA A 9 6.23 41.33 -46.96
N ILE A 10 7.54 41.53 -46.76
CA ILE A 10 8.39 40.63 -45.98
C ILE A 10 8.22 40.82 -44.47
N ALA A 11 7.86 42.04 -44.02
CA ALA A 11 7.66 42.30 -42.61
C ALA A 11 6.35 41.70 -42.06
N LEU A 12 5.32 41.54 -42.91
CA LEU A 12 4.05 40.93 -42.46
C LEU A 12 4.09 39.39 -42.40
N ALA A 13 4.98 38.72 -43.16
CA ALA A 13 5.12 37.29 -43.12
C ALA A 13 5.87 36.76 -41.91
N LEU A 14 6.70 37.57 -41.27
CA LEU A 14 7.49 37.20 -40.09
C LEU A 14 6.71 37.25 -38.79
N VAL A 15 5.58 37.99 -38.71
CA VAL A 15 4.75 38.13 -37.49
C VAL A 15 3.74 36.97 -37.38
N ALA A 16 3.39 36.30 -38.51
CA ALA A 16 2.43 35.20 -38.50
C ALA A 16 3.02 33.85 -38.03
N SER A 17 4.35 33.69 -37.93
CA SER A 17 5.01 32.43 -37.57
C SER A 17 5.26 32.27 -36.06
N LEU A 18 5.04 33.29 -35.23
CA LEU A 18 5.20 33.18 -33.77
C LEU A 18 3.93 32.74 -33.00
N ALA A 19 2.79 32.63 -33.69
CA ALA A 19 1.53 32.24 -33.03
C ALA A 19 1.28 30.71 -32.94
N ALA A 20 2.20 29.87 -33.45
CA ALA A 20 2.00 28.42 -33.57
C ALA A 20 2.66 27.59 -32.44
N CYS A 21 3.29 28.21 -31.43
CA CYS A 21 3.90 27.49 -30.30
C CYS A 21 3.15 27.71 -28.96
N GLY A 22 1.83 27.84 -29.01
CA GLY A 22 0.96 27.84 -27.84
C GLY A 22 0.25 26.50 -27.70
N GLY A 23 0.99 25.38 -27.55
CA GLY A 23 0.43 24.10 -27.15
C GLY A 23 -0.06 24.18 -25.72
N GLY A 24 -1.18 24.85 -25.50
CA GLY A 24 -1.91 24.83 -24.24
C GLY A 24 -2.39 23.40 -24.00
N ARG A 25 -1.73 22.67 -23.12
CA ARG A 25 -2.30 21.47 -22.50
C ARG A 25 -3.65 21.90 -21.94
N ASN A 26 -4.73 21.38 -22.52
CA ASN A 26 -6.07 21.72 -22.14
C ASN A 26 -6.21 21.52 -20.62
N LYS A 27 -6.65 22.56 -19.90
CA LYS A 27 -6.93 22.48 -18.45
C LYS A 27 -7.85 21.31 -18.10
N ALA A 28 -8.71 20.90 -19.04
CA ALA A 28 -9.56 19.73 -18.91
C ALA A 28 -8.75 18.41 -18.86
N GLN A 29 -7.67 18.30 -19.64
CA GLN A 29 -6.79 17.12 -19.64
C GLN A 29 -5.96 17.03 -18.36
N LEU A 30 -5.43 18.17 -17.89
CA LEU A 30 -4.77 18.23 -16.58
C LEU A 30 -5.72 17.92 -15.43
N ALA A 31 -6.98 18.36 -15.51
CA ALA A 31 -7.99 18.06 -14.50
C ALA A 31 -8.39 16.57 -14.52
N SER A 32 -8.48 15.93 -15.71
CA SER A 32 -8.73 14.49 -15.84
C SER A 32 -7.56 13.64 -15.35
N ASP A 33 -6.32 14.05 -15.62
CA ASP A 33 -5.12 13.36 -15.16
C ASP A 33 -4.95 13.46 -13.64
N VAL A 34 -5.28 14.62 -13.06
CA VAL A 34 -5.30 14.82 -11.59
C VAL A 34 -6.47 14.06 -10.95
N ALA A 35 -7.63 13.99 -11.61
CA ALA A 35 -8.76 13.20 -11.13
C ALA A 35 -8.48 11.69 -11.22
N ALA A 36 -7.84 11.22 -12.29
CA ALA A 36 -7.41 9.83 -12.43
C ALA A 36 -6.34 9.46 -11.39
N ALA A 37 -5.40 10.38 -11.08
CA ALA A 37 -4.42 10.16 -10.03
C ALA A 37 -5.03 10.15 -8.61
N LYS A 38 -6.19 10.79 -8.40
CA LYS A 38 -6.94 10.74 -7.14
C LYS A 38 -7.83 9.52 -6.98
N THR A 39 -8.04 8.76 -8.04
CA THR A 39 -8.76 7.48 -7.99
C THR A 39 -7.78 6.31 -7.83
N THR A 40 -6.67 6.51 -7.13
CA THR A 40 -5.97 5.37 -6.56
C THR A 40 -6.88 4.88 -5.44
N THR A 41 -7.72 3.93 -5.74
CA THR A 41 -8.38 3.11 -4.74
C THR A 41 -7.24 2.47 -3.96
N ILE A 42 -6.94 3.02 -2.79
CA ILE A 42 -6.06 2.36 -1.82
C ILE A 42 -6.90 1.19 -1.30
N GLY A 43 -7.06 0.20 -2.15
CA GLY A 43 -7.69 -1.06 -1.82
C GLY A 43 -6.61 -1.99 -1.32
N ILE A 44 -6.78 -2.52 -0.14
CA ILE A 44 -5.93 -3.60 0.35
C ILE A 44 -6.30 -4.90 -0.36
N ASN A 45 -5.34 -5.82 -0.48
CA ASN A 45 -5.60 -7.14 -1.02
C ASN A 45 -6.54 -7.95 -0.11
N THR A 46 -7.71 -8.32 -0.61
CA THR A 46 -8.75 -9.04 0.14
C THR A 46 -8.27 -10.42 0.60
N TYR A 47 -7.42 -11.11 -0.18
CA TYR A 47 -6.89 -12.42 0.20
C TYR A 47 -5.87 -12.29 1.33
N LEU A 48 -4.99 -11.27 1.29
CA LEU A 48 -4.08 -10.97 2.39
C LEU A 48 -4.84 -10.59 3.66
N TRP A 49 -5.90 -9.80 3.54
CA TRP A 49 -6.76 -9.45 4.67
C TRP A 49 -7.37 -10.67 5.33
N LYS A 50 -8.05 -11.52 4.56
CA LYS A 50 -8.64 -12.77 5.06
C LYS A 50 -7.61 -13.70 5.66
N ALA A 51 -6.49 -13.91 4.95
CA ALA A 51 -5.40 -14.76 5.41
C ALA A 51 -4.80 -14.27 6.73
N SER A 52 -4.66 -12.95 6.91
CA SER A 52 -4.14 -12.36 8.15
C SER A 52 -5.09 -12.60 9.33
N LEU A 53 -6.39 -12.36 9.13
CA LEU A 53 -7.40 -12.62 10.17
C LEU A 53 -7.44 -14.10 10.56
N GLU A 54 -7.34 -15.01 9.59
CA GLU A 54 -7.32 -16.43 9.85
C GLU A 54 -6.02 -16.90 10.53
N ALA A 55 -4.87 -16.37 10.12
CA ALA A 55 -3.58 -16.69 10.72
C ALA A 55 -3.49 -16.22 12.19
N LEU A 56 -4.18 -15.14 12.53
CA LEU A 56 -4.20 -14.55 13.87
C LEU A 56 -5.45 -14.92 14.68
N SER A 57 -6.29 -15.85 14.19
CA SER A 57 -7.59 -16.19 14.82
C SER A 57 -7.51 -16.69 16.26
N PHE A 58 -6.34 -17.20 16.68
CA PHE A 58 -6.09 -17.64 18.05
C PHE A 58 -5.77 -16.50 19.02
N MET A 59 -5.52 -15.28 18.52
CA MET A 59 -5.20 -14.09 19.32
C MET A 59 -6.43 -13.17 19.38
N PRO A 60 -6.70 -12.53 20.54
CA PRO A 60 -7.74 -11.52 20.62
C PRO A 60 -7.37 -10.31 19.75
N LEU A 61 -8.33 -9.80 19.00
CA LEU A 61 -8.13 -8.61 18.15
C LEU A 61 -8.41 -7.35 18.97
N LEU A 62 -7.50 -6.39 18.92
CA LEU A 62 -7.66 -5.06 19.48
C LEU A 62 -8.25 -4.10 18.45
N GLN A 63 -7.79 -4.18 17.21
CA GLN A 63 -8.22 -3.33 16.10
C GLN A 63 -8.10 -4.08 14.76
N ALA A 64 -9.09 -3.87 13.89
CA ALA A 64 -9.06 -4.33 12.51
C ALA A 64 -9.65 -3.24 11.61
N ASP A 65 -8.78 -2.55 10.86
CA ASP A 65 -9.16 -1.50 9.91
C ASP A 65 -8.89 -1.97 8.49
N SER A 66 -9.95 -2.37 7.80
CA SER A 66 -9.87 -2.85 6.42
C SER A 66 -9.59 -1.75 5.39
N ASN A 67 -9.84 -0.48 5.70
CA ASN A 67 -9.55 0.63 4.80
C ASN A 67 -8.06 0.99 4.83
N GLY A 68 -7.49 1.03 6.03
CA GLY A 68 -6.07 1.27 6.23
C GLY A 68 -5.19 0.03 6.10
N GLY A 69 -5.78 -1.17 6.01
CA GLY A 69 -5.05 -2.42 5.91
C GLY A 69 -4.30 -2.81 7.19
N VAL A 70 -4.79 -2.41 8.35
CA VAL A 70 -4.09 -2.63 9.63
C VAL A 70 -4.89 -3.54 10.54
N ILE A 71 -4.23 -4.58 11.06
CA ILE A 71 -4.75 -5.48 12.08
C ILE A 71 -3.82 -5.43 13.27
N VAL A 72 -4.37 -5.17 14.45
CA VAL A 72 -3.63 -5.15 15.72
C VAL A 72 -4.28 -6.16 16.66
N THR A 73 -3.49 -7.11 17.16
CA THR A 73 -3.96 -8.03 18.20
C THR A 73 -3.74 -7.40 19.58
N ASP A 74 -4.45 -7.90 20.57
CA ASP A 74 -4.09 -7.68 21.96
C ASP A 74 -3.02 -8.67 22.41
N TRP A 75 -2.53 -8.51 23.63
CA TRP A 75 -1.56 -9.41 24.23
C TRP A 75 -2.14 -10.83 24.38
N TYR A 76 -1.45 -11.79 23.79
CA TYR A 76 -1.75 -13.20 23.89
C TYR A 76 -0.69 -13.90 24.74
N VAL A 77 -1.14 -14.60 25.77
CA VAL A 77 -0.30 -15.46 26.61
C VAL A 77 -0.45 -16.89 26.13
N ASN A 78 0.66 -17.53 25.75
CA ASN A 78 0.64 -18.93 25.39
C ASN A 78 0.43 -19.78 26.68
N PRO A 79 -0.60 -20.63 26.76
CA PRO A 79 -0.82 -21.48 27.92
C PRO A 79 0.37 -22.36 28.30
N ASN A 80 1.18 -22.77 27.32
CA ASN A 80 2.38 -23.58 27.55
C ASN A 80 3.58 -22.76 28.03
N GLN A 81 3.51 -21.43 27.94
CA GLN A 81 4.55 -20.49 28.35
C GLN A 81 3.93 -19.27 29.03
N PRO A 82 3.34 -19.42 30.22
CA PRO A 82 2.54 -18.36 30.86
C PRO A 82 3.38 -17.15 31.29
N ALA A 83 4.70 -17.28 31.33
CA ALA A 83 5.62 -16.17 31.60
C ALA A 83 5.96 -15.34 30.37
N GLU A 84 5.35 -15.63 29.22
CA GLU A 84 5.57 -14.88 27.99
C GLU A 84 4.24 -14.46 27.36
N ARG A 85 4.23 -13.27 26.78
CA ARG A 85 3.12 -12.80 25.97
C ARG A 85 3.59 -12.13 24.69
N MET A 86 2.76 -12.21 23.66
CA MET A 86 3.05 -11.66 22.34
C MET A 86 1.85 -10.83 21.87
N LYS A 87 2.16 -9.77 21.16
CA LYS A 87 1.22 -8.94 20.40
C LYS A 87 1.73 -8.80 18.98
N VAL A 88 0.83 -8.78 18.00
CA VAL A 88 1.19 -8.71 16.58
C VAL A 88 0.43 -7.57 15.92
N THR A 89 1.15 -6.78 15.13
CA THR A 89 0.56 -5.84 14.17
C THR A 89 0.84 -6.33 12.76
N VAL A 90 -0.20 -6.45 11.94
CA VAL A 90 -0.10 -6.74 10.51
C VAL A 90 -0.51 -5.51 9.74
N THR A 91 0.29 -5.14 8.73
CA THR A 91 -0.03 -4.05 7.81
C THR A 91 0.01 -4.57 6.38
N ILE A 92 -1.09 -4.39 5.65
CA ILE A 92 -1.21 -4.70 4.24
C ILE A 92 -0.94 -3.43 3.45
N LEU A 93 0.08 -3.46 2.59
CA LEU A 93 0.65 -2.28 1.95
C LEU A 93 0.20 -2.11 0.50
N ASP A 94 -0.40 -3.15 -0.11
CA ASP A 94 -0.72 -3.14 -1.54
C ASP A 94 -2.03 -3.92 -1.81
N ALA A 95 -2.67 -3.57 -2.92
CA ALA A 95 -3.80 -4.31 -3.48
C ALA A 95 -3.36 -5.59 -4.21
N ASP A 96 -2.12 -5.66 -4.64
CA ASP A 96 -1.56 -6.83 -5.32
C ASP A 96 -1.06 -7.88 -4.33
N LEU A 97 -1.23 -9.16 -4.69
CA LEU A 97 -0.73 -10.29 -3.91
C LEU A 97 0.76 -10.52 -4.19
N ARG A 98 1.60 -9.69 -3.59
CA ARG A 98 3.07 -9.76 -3.69
C ARG A 98 3.70 -10.05 -2.32
N ALA A 99 4.96 -10.50 -2.34
CA ALA A 99 5.66 -10.86 -1.11
C ALA A 99 5.91 -9.66 -0.17
N ASP A 100 6.07 -8.47 -0.75
CA ASP A 100 6.30 -7.20 -0.05
C ASP A 100 5.01 -6.45 0.32
N ALA A 101 3.84 -7.01 -0.05
CA ALA A 101 2.53 -6.41 0.20
C ALA A 101 2.02 -6.59 1.64
N VAL A 102 2.67 -7.39 2.45
CA VAL A 102 2.34 -7.60 3.87
C VAL A 102 3.56 -7.42 4.74
N ARG A 103 3.38 -6.77 5.87
CA ARG A 103 4.40 -6.59 6.90
C ARG A 103 3.85 -6.98 8.25
N VAL A 104 4.65 -7.71 9.00
CA VAL A 104 4.31 -8.18 10.34
C VAL A 104 5.30 -7.63 11.36
N ALA A 105 4.77 -7.00 12.41
CA ALA A 105 5.54 -6.46 13.53
C ALA A 105 5.12 -7.14 14.83
N PRO A 106 5.78 -8.24 15.23
CA PRO A 106 5.53 -8.88 16.52
C PRO A 106 6.22 -8.12 17.65
N GLN A 107 5.57 -8.06 18.80
CA GLN A 107 6.13 -7.56 20.06
C GLN A 107 6.02 -8.66 21.09
N ARG A 108 7.08 -8.84 21.91
CA ARG A 108 7.16 -9.88 22.94
C ARG A 108 7.51 -9.28 24.29
N GLN A 109 6.85 -9.77 25.33
CA GLN A 109 7.17 -9.45 26.72
C GLN A 109 7.35 -10.73 27.51
N VAL A 110 8.20 -10.65 28.52
CA VAL A 110 8.41 -11.71 29.51
C VAL A 110 8.05 -11.20 30.92
N LEU A 111 7.53 -12.09 31.74
CA LEU A 111 7.23 -11.78 33.14
C LEU A 111 8.52 -11.86 33.95
N SER A 112 8.95 -10.73 34.52
CA SER A 112 10.15 -10.64 35.36
C SER A 112 9.77 -9.93 36.67
N ASN A 113 10.00 -10.56 37.79
CA ASN A 113 9.70 -10.01 39.12
C ASN A 113 8.27 -9.44 39.26
N GLY A 114 7.27 -10.12 38.66
CA GLY A 114 5.88 -9.72 38.67
C GLY A 114 5.50 -8.62 37.67
N ASN A 115 6.43 -8.13 36.86
CA ASN A 115 6.20 -7.10 35.83
C ASN A 115 6.45 -7.65 34.43
N TRP A 116 5.66 -7.19 33.46
CA TRP A 116 5.89 -7.47 32.05
C TRP A 116 6.96 -6.55 31.50
N VAL A 117 8.03 -7.14 30.94
CA VAL A 117 9.19 -6.43 30.41
C VAL A 117 9.35 -6.76 28.92
N ASP A 118 9.53 -5.74 28.08
CA ASP A 118 9.79 -5.91 26.67
C ASP A 118 11.07 -6.71 26.44
N THR A 119 11.00 -7.65 25.50
CA THR A 119 12.16 -8.47 25.12
C THR A 119 12.25 -8.59 23.61
N SER A 120 13.42 -8.94 23.12
CA SER A 120 13.63 -9.11 21.68
C SER A 120 12.80 -10.26 21.14
N VAL A 121 12.24 -10.05 19.96
CA VAL A 121 11.62 -11.10 19.15
C VAL A 121 12.70 -11.75 18.29
N GLN A 122 12.62 -13.06 18.10
CA GLN A 122 13.53 -13.75 17.18
C GLN A 122 13.34 -13.17 15.76
N ALA A 123 14.45 -12.86 15.08
CA ALA A 123 14.44 -12.19 13.78
C ALA A 123 13.57 -12.92 12.72
N ALA A 124 13.57 -14.27 12.77
CA ALA A 124 12.78 -15.09 11.86
C ALA A 124 11.27 -15.11 12.14
N THR A 125 10.80 -14.61 13.30
CA THR A 125 9.37 -14.70 13.68
C THR A 125 8.49 -13.87 12.76
N ALA A 126 8.89 -12.62 12.49
CA ALA A 126 8.15 -11.73 11.58
C ALA A 126 8.05 -12.35 10.18
N GLN A 127 9.17 -12.75 9.60
CA GLN A 127 9.23 -13.37 8.28
C GLN A 127 8.40 -14.64 8.19
N LYS A 128 8.46 -15.49 9.21
CA LYS A 128 7.66 -16.72 9.25
C LYS A 128 6.15 -16.45 9.27
N LEU A 129 5.72 -15.43 9.99
CA LEU A 129 4.31 -15.00 9.99
C LEU A 129 3.91 -14.41 8.63
N GLU A 130 4.75 -13.60 8.01
CA GLU A 130 4.55 -13.07 6.66
C GLU A 130 4.41 -14.21 5.64
N ASP A 131 5.28 -15.21 5.67
CA ASP A 131 5.24 -16.39 4.79
C ASP A 131 3.97 -17.21 4.98
N ILE A 132 3.52 -17.41 6.22
CA ILE A 132 2.27 -18.11 6.53
C ILE A 132 1.07 -17.36 5.93
N ILE A 133 1.00 -16.05 6.14
CA ILE A 133 -0.07 -15.19 5.61
C ILE A 133 -0.07 -15.21 4.07
N LEU A 134 1.10 -15.06 3.44
CA LEU A 134 1.24 -15.08 1.98
C LEU A 134 0.84 -16.43 1.39
N THR A 135 1.24 -17.54 2.00
CA THR A 135 0.89 -18.88 1.54
C THR A 135 -0.62 -19.07 1.62
N LYS A 136 -1.23 -18.74 2.75
CA LYS A 136 -2.67 -18.82 2.95
C LYS A 136 -3.46 -17.93 1.99
N ALA A 137 -2.98 -16.70 1.73
CA ALA A 137 -3.60 -15.79 0.76
C ALA A 137 -3.57 -16.37 -0.67
N ARG A 138 -2.46 -17.00 -1.06
CA ARG A 138 -2.36 -17.68 -2.37
C ARG A 138 -3.30 -18.86 -2.47
N ASP A 139 -3.47 -19.62 -1.39
CA ASP A 139 -4.41 -20.76 -1.34
C ASP A 139 -5.85 -20.29 -1.47
N LEU A 140 -6.25 -19.25 -0.74
CA LEU A 140 -7.56 -18.62 -0.85
C LEU A 140 -7.83 -18.10 -2.28
N ARG A 141 -6.86 -17.46 -2.91
CA ARG A 141 -6.99 -17.02 -4.29
C ARG A 141 -7.18 -18.19 -5.25
N ARG A 142 -6.41 -19.26 -5.11
CA ARG A 142 -6.54 -20.47 -5.95
C ARG A 142 -7.92 -21.12 -5.80
N ALA A 143 -8.40 -21.24 -4.58
CA ALA A 143 -9.73 -21.79 -4.31
C ALA A 143 -10.84 -20.97 -4.96
N THR A 144 -10.72 -19.64 -5.00
CA THR A 144 -11.71 -18.75 -5.63
C THR A 144 -11.72 -18.83 -7.16
N ILE A 145 -10.58 -19.16 -7.78
CA ILE A 145 -10.47 -19.26 -9.26
C ILE A 145 -10.91 -20.64 -9.75
N ALA A 146 -10.82 -21.66 -8.90
CA ALA A 146 -11.14 -23.05 -9.25
C ALA A 146 -12.65 -23.41 -9.10
N GLY A 147 -13.46 -22.54 -8.48
CA GLY A 147 -14.91 -22.70 -8.31
C GLY A 147 -15.70 -21.80 -9.25
#